data_f0cc0f1b5aa7069eb91164c4ae6026e8
#
_entry.id   f0cc0f1b5aa7069eb91164c4ae6026e8
#
_cell.length_a   1.000
_cell.length_b   1.000
_cell.length_c   1.000
_cell.angle_alpha   90.00
_cell.angle_beta   90.00
_cell.angle_gamma   90.00
#
_symmetry.space_group_name_H-M   'P 1'
#
loop_
_entity.id
_entity.type
_entity.pdbx_description
1 polymer ?
#
loop_
_entity_poly.entity_id
_entity_poly.type
_entity_poly.pdbx_seq_one_letter_code
_entity_poly.pdbx_strand_id
1 'polypeptide(L)'
;MALIFGILVSCKEKTKPEKAENKPTEIPAWKVDLDTILEKNNPKNLDLSKHQLFIDTTRNSENFEKLVNWKPNRLDNDAIAYHEKEISKKHKPIKIDLKQFPKHWISLKKLNNEFVIYEPCDGNKTAFEINESSVLFFYQLEPDADLISDLRKITENEISLELRTVPQKTETEKTELTIKPTEFENVYLLTYSFGEWYVTPKEKVSEFNIVVNHCPTMKRMEFNGFDK
;
A
#
# COMPACT_ATOMS: atom_id res chain seq x y z
N MET A 1 57.76 -43.92 -57.21
CA MET A 1 56.49 -44.57 -56.90
C MET A 1 55.87 -43.79 -55.74
N ALA A 2 54.98 -42.87 -56.02
CA ALA A 2 54.31 -42.04 -55.03
C ALA A 2 52.83 -42.40 -55.04
N LEU A 3 52.32 -42.89 -53.90
CA LEU A 3 50.93 -43.21 -53.68
C LEU A 3 50.22 -41.95 -53.10
N ILE A 4 49.26 -41.43 -53.87
CA ILE A 4 48.41 -40.32 -53.48
C ILE A 4 47.17 -40.92 -52.80
N PHE A 5 47.00 -40.65 -51.51
CA PHE A 5 45.78 -40.97 -50.75
C PHE A 5 44.80 -39.81 -50.89
N GLY A 6 43.71 -40.02 -51.58
CA GLY A 6 42.60 -39.08 -51.67
C GLY A 6 41.73 -39.15 -50.41
N ILE A 7 41.60 -38.02 -49.69
CA ILE A 7 40.70 -37.87 -48.55
C ILE A 7 39.39 -37.30 -49.08
N LEU A 8 38.32 -38.12 -49.04
CA LEU A 8 36.94 -37.66 -49.27
C LEU A 8 36.43 -36.96 -48.04
N VAL A 9 36.27 -35.63 -48.12
CA VAL A 9 35.62 -34.83 -47.09
C VAL A 9 34.09 -34.84 -47.35
N SER A 10 33.38 -35.61 -46.55
CA SER A 10 31.89 -35.56 -46.51
C SER A 10 31.43 -34.33 -45.79
N CYS A 11 30.85 -33.36 -46.51
CA CYS A 11 30.15 -32.25 -45.94
C CYS A 11 28.81 -32.72 -45.34
N LYS A 12 28.73 -32.79 -44.00
CA LYS A 12 27.46 -32.88 -43.31
C LYS A 12 26.80 -31.49 -43.28
N GLU A 13 25.69 -31.35 -43.98
CA GLU A 13 24.80 -30.18 -43.82
C GLU A 13 24.34 -30.06 -42.37
N LYS A 14 24.70 -28.94 -41.76
CA LYS A 14 24.16 -28.55 -40.46
C LYS A 14 22.75 -28.00 -40.67
N THR A 15 21.76 -28.79 -40.34
CA THR A 15 20.39 -28.31 -40.12
C THR A 15 20.40 -27.26 -39.03
N LYS A 16 20.02 -26.03 -39.36
CA LYS A 16 19.79 -24.96 -38.39
C LYS A 16 18.70 -25.39 -37.42
N PRO A 17 18.88 -25.20 -36.10
CA PRO A 17 17.78 -25.37 -35.15
C PRO A 17 16.72 -24.32 -35.43
N GLU A 18 15.53 -24.78 -35.70
CA GLU A 18 14.31 -23.97 -35.78
C GLU A 18 14.14 -23.27 -34.46
N LYS A 19 14.20 -21.92 -34.45
CA LYS A 19 13.87 -21.12 -33.29
C LYS A 19 12.41 -21.35 -32.96
N ALA A 20 12.15 -22.10 -31.91
CA ALA A 20 10.85 -22.12 -31.29
C ALA A 20 10.50 -20.67 -30.88
N GLU A 21 9.57 -20.02 -31.59
CA GLU A 21 8.93 -18.80 -31.16
C GLU A 21 8.17 -19.13 -29.89
N ASN A 22 8.75 -18.78 -28.75
CA ASN A 22 8.01 -18.67 -27.50
C ASN A 22 6.99 -17.55 -27.66
N LYS A 23 5.79 -17.88 -28.14
CA LYS A 23 4.63 -17.02 -27.96
C LYS A 23 4.49 -16.80 -26.46
N PRO A 24 4.44 -15.54 -25.98
CA PRO A 24 4.09 -15.28 -24.60
C PRO A 24 2.75 -15.95 -24.34
N THR A 25 2.71 -16.89 -23.42
CA THR A 25 1.46 -17.43 -22.89
C THR A 25 0.78 -16.25 -22.24
N GLU A 26 -0.24 -15.68 -22.90
CA GLU A 26 -1.11 -14.70 -22.27
C GLU A 26 -1.69 -15.38 -21.03
N ILE A 27 -1.22 -14.96 -19.87
CA ILE A 27 -1.82 -15.31 -18.60
C ILE A 27 -3.24 -14.73 -18.70
N PRO A 28 -4.30 -15.57 -18.64
CA PRO A 28 -5.64 -15.04 -18.73
C PRO A 28 -5.79 -14.01 -17.61
N ALA A 29 -5.99 -12.75 -17.98
CA ALA A 29 -6.41 -11.74 -17.04
C ALA A 29 -7.72 -12.25 -16.43
N TRP A 30 -7.69 -12.70 -15.19
CA TRP A 30 -8.88 -13.06 -14.44
C TRP A 30 -9.72 -11.81 -14.37
N LYS A 31 -10.69 -11.69 -15.27
CA LYS A 31 -11.79 -10.76 -15.09
C LYS A 31 -12.50 -11.20 -13.81
N VAL A 32 -12.14 -10.54 -12.71
CA VAL A 32 -12.95 -10.61 -11.50
C VAL A 32 -14.29 -9.99 -11.90
N ASP A 33 -15.32 -10.81 -11.96
CA ASP A 33 -16.67 -10.34 -12.24
C ASP A 33 -17.14 -9.62 -10.98
N LEU A 34 -16.96 -8.30 -10.97
CA LEU A 34 -17.16 -7.41 -9.81
C LEU A 34 -18.58 -7.54 -9.22
N ASP A 35 -19.56 -7.89 -10.06
CA ASP A 35 -20.95 -7.96 -9.64
C ASP A 35 -21.28 -9.20 -8.77
N THR A 36 -20.40 -10.22 -8.78
CA THR A 36 -20.64 -11.48 -8.06
C THR A 36 -19.81 -11.65 -6.77
N ILE A 37 -18.84 -10.79 -6.50
CA ILE A 37 -17.82 -11.02 -5.46
C ILE A 37 -18.06 -10.21 -4.20
N LEU A 38 -18.62 -9.02 -4.31
CA LEU A 38 -18.83 -8.11 -3.18
C LEU A 38 -20.26 -8.20 -2.65
N GLU A 39 -20.52 -9.21 -1.83
CA GLU A 39 -21.75 -9.27 -1.04
C GLU A 39 -21.54 -8.58 0.31
N LYS A 40 -22.53 -7.80 0.76
CA LYS A 40 -22.56 -7.23 2.12
C LYS A 40 -22.93 -8.36 3.09
N ASN A 41 -21.93 -9.03 3.66
CA ASN A 41 -22.10 -10.18 4.51
C ASN A 41 -21.70 -9.92 5.96
N ASN A 42 -22.41 -10.57 6.88
CA ASN A 42 -21.92 -10.68 8.25
C ASN A 42 -20.76 -11.70 8.27
N PRO A 43 -19.53 -11.32 8.65
CA PRO A 43 -18.36 -12.20 8.59
C PRO A 43 -18.51 -13.48 9.43
N LYS A 44 -19.39 -13.51 10.44
CA LYS A 44 -19.65 -14.69 11.25
C LYS A 44 -20.21 -15.89 10.46
N ASN A 45 -20.78 -15.65 9.30
CA ASN A 45 -21.40 -16.68 8.46
C ASN A 45 -20.53 -17.13 7.28
N LEU A 46 -19.29 -16.62 7.17
CA LEU A 46 -18.39 -16.93 6.07
C LEU A 46 -17.49 -18.13 6.41
N ASP A 47 -17.21 -18.94 5.39
CA ASP A 47 -16.21 -20.00 5.47
C ASP A 47 -14.81 -19.39 5.31
N LEU A 48 -14.25 -18.90 6.41
CA LEU A 48 -12.91 -18.30 6.44
C LEU A 48 -11.77 -19.32 6.24
N SER A 49 -12.05 -20.60 6.03
CA SER A 49 -11.06 -21.57 5.57
C SER A 49 -10.70 -21.41 4.09
N LYS A 50 -11.47 -20.62 3.36
CA LYS A 50 -11.31 -20.32 1.94
C LYS A 50 -11.05 -18.83 1.70
N HIS A 51 -10.57 -18.51 0.51
CA HIS A 51 -10.52 -17.13 0.05
C HIS A 51 -11.93 -16.53 0.01
N GLN A 52 -12.08 -15.36 0.60
CA GLN A 52 -13.32 -14.60 0.64
C GLN A 52 -13.01 -13.13 0.29
N LEU A 53 -13.80 -12.55 -0.58
CA LEU A 53 -13.82 -11.12 -0.83
C LEU A 53 -15.22 -10.59 -0.49
N PHE A 54 -15.33 -9.76 0.53
CA PHE A 54 -16.62 -9.30 1.03
C PHE A 54 -16.56 -7.92 1.65
N ILE A 55 -17.72 -7.29 1.84
CA ILE A 55 -17.84 -6.04 2.57
C ILE A 55 -18.32 -6.35 3.99
N ASP A 56 -17.46 -6.07 4.97
CA ASP A 56 -17.82 -6.15 6.38
C ASP A 56 -18.53 -4.87 6.81
N THR A 57 -19.80 -4.99 7.13
CA THR A 57 -20.64 -3.90 7.64
C THR A 57 -20.83 -3.98 9.15
N THR A 58 -20.21 -4.97 9.81
CA THR A 58 -20.37 -5.25 11.24
C THR A 58 -19.38 -4.46 12.06
N ARG A 59 -19.83 -3.48 12.84
CA ARG A 59 -18.97 -2.55 13.60
C ARG A 59 -18.24 -3.18 14.78
N ASN A 60 -18.55 -4.38 15.16
CA ASN A 60 -17.92 -5.16 16.25
C ASN A 60 -17.33 -6.48 15.75
N SER A 61 -16.95 -6.55 14.49
CA SER A 61 -16.26 -7.71 13.93
C SER A 61 -14.79 -7.76 14.31
N GLU A 62 -14.17 -8.91 14.14
CA GLU A 62 -12.75 -9.10 14.32
C GLU A 62 -11.92 -8.19 13.37
N ASN A 63 -12.43 -7.88 12.17
CA ASN A 63 -11.78 -6.98 11.23
C ASN A 63 -11.73 -5.55 11.78
N PHE A 64 -12.82 -5.06 12.38
CA PHE A 64 -12.82 -3.74 13.05
C PHE A 64 -11.94 -3.73 14.29
N GLU A 65 -11.95 -4.79 15.09
CA GLU A 65 -11.08 -4.90 16.26
C GLU A 65 -9.60 -4.88 15.86
N LYS A 66 -9.22 -5.62 14.83
CA LYS A 66 -7.85 -5.59 14.27
C LYS A 66 -7.46 -4.20 13.78
N LEU A 67 -8.37 -3.50 13.11
CA LEU A 67 -8.15 -2.15 12.61
C LEU A 67 -7.91 -1.16 13.74
N VAL A 68 -8.78 -1.16 14.76
CA VAL A 68 -8.70 -0.24 15.91
C VAL A 68 -7.48 -0.55 16.79
N ASN A 69 -7.16 -1.82 17.00
CA ASN A 69 -6.07 -2.26 17.88
C ASN A 69 -4.72 -2.45 17.16
N TRP A 70 -4.67 -2.19 15.85
CA TRP A 70 -3.44 -2.35 15.10
C TRP A 70 -2.32 -1.44 15.64
N LYS A 71 -1.13 -2.03 15.75
CA LYS A 71 0.11 -1.36 16.15
C LYS A 71 1.27 -1.88 15.30
N PRO A 72 2.30 -1.05 15.06
CA PRO A 72 3.52 -1.49 14.42
C PRO A 72 4.14 -2.68 15.16
N ASN A 73 4.59 -3.67 14.41
CA ASN A 73 5.34 -4.79 14.96
C ASN A 73 6.83 -4.40 15.17
N ARG A 74 7.65 -5.34 15.61
CA ARG A 74 9.08 -5.08 15.86
C ARG A 74 9.83 -4.71 14.59
N LEU A 75 9.56 -5.38 13.46
CA LEU A 75 10.23 -5.10 12.17
C LEU A 75 9.85 -3.72 11.64
N ASP A 76 8.57 -3.34 11.78
CA ASP A 76 8.11 -2.00 11.43
C ASP A 76 8.87 -0.94 12.25
N ASN A 77 9.00 -1.13 13.55
CA ASN A 77 9.70 -0.19 14.42
C ASN A 77 11.21 -0.11 14.11
N ASP A 78 11.86 -1.25 13.76
CA ASP A 78 13.26 -1.28 13.36
C ASP A 78 13.48 -0.52 12.04
N ALA A 79 12.58 -0.67 11.05
CA ALA A 79 12.64 0.06 9.77
C ALA A 79 12.44 1.57 9.97
N ILE A 80 11.45 1.97 10.77
CA ILE A 80 11.20 3.37 11.12
C ILE A 80 12.43 4.00 11.77
N ALA A 81 12.99 3.33 12.79
CA ALA A 81 14.17 3.82 13.50
C ALA A 81 15.39 3.96 12.57
N TYR A 82 15.53 3.06 11.60
CA TYR A 82 16.57 3.15 10.58
C TYR A 82 16.38 4.40 9.72
N HIS A 83 15.18 4.66 9.19
CA HIS A 83 14.90 5.83 8.34
C HIS A 83 15.11 7.14 9.10
N GLU A 84 14.54 7.27 10.30
CA GLU A 84 14.71 8.46 11.14
C GLU A 84 16.20 8.73 11.42
N LYS A 85 16.98 7.69 11.70
CA LYS A 85 18.43 7.79 11.91
C LYS A 85 19.17 8.27 10.66
N GLU A 86 18.84 7.71 9.48
CA GLU A 86 19.52 8.09 8.24
C GLU A 86 19.25 9.56 7.87
N ILE A 87 17.98 10.00 7.99
CA ILE A 87 17.62 11.39 7.73
C ILE A 87 18.26 12.34 8.73
N SER A 88 18.29 11.95 10.01
CA SER A 88 18.87 12.77 11.10
C SER A 88 20.37 13.03 10.98
N LYS A 89 21.08 12.26 10.16
CA LYS A 89 22.50 12.53 9.86
C LYS A 89 22.71 13.86 9.14
N LYS A 90 21.70 14.29 8.37
CA LYS A 90 21.76 15.49 7.53
C LYS A 90 20.81 16.59 7.99
N HIS A 91 19.66 16.21 8.53
CA HIS A 91 18.58 17.12 8.86
C HIS A 91 18.15 16.96 10.32
N LYS A 92 18.06 18.06 11.03
CA LYS A 92 17.55 18.07 12.39
C LYS A 92 16.02 18.26 12.34
N PRO A 93 15.22 17.35 12.92
CA PRO A 93 13.77 17.53 12.97
C PRO A 93 13.41 18.67 13.92
N ILE A 94 12.28 19.31 13.64
CA ILE A 94 11.60 20.18 14.61
C ILE A 94 10.61 19.35 15.42
N LYS A 95 10.24 19.85 16.61
CA LYS A 95 9.12 19.31 17.36
C LYS A 95 7.92 20.21 17.17
N ILE A 96 6.77 19.59 16.86
CA ILE A 96 5.51 20.28 16.72
C ILE A 96 4.53 19.82 17.82
N ASP A 97 3.60 20.71 18.18
CA ASP A 97 2.46 20.37 19.03
C ASP A 97 1.23 20.17 18.14
N LEU A 98 0.77 18.93 18.04
CA LEU A 98 -0.40 18.57 17.23
C LEU A 98 -1.72 19.08 17.81
N LYS A 99 -1.74 19.49 19.09
CA LYS A 99 -2.95 19.95 19.79
C LYS A 99 -4.08 18.91 19.70
N GLN A 100 -5.16 19.27 19.01
CA GLN A 100 -6.34 18.40 18.80
C GLN A 100 -6.32 17.71 17.43
N PHE A 101 -5.31 17.96 16.59
CA PHE A 101 -5.21 17.31 15.27
C PHE A 101 -4.97 15.80 15.45
N PRO A 102 -5.72 14.93 14.73
CA PRO A 102 -5.60 13.49 14.86
C PRO A 102 -4.19 13.00 14.54
N LYS A 103 -3.69 12.04 15.31
CA LYS A 103 -2.35 11.45 15.11
C LYS A 103 -2.36 10.28 14.14
N HIS A 104 -3.39 9.43 14.22
CA HIS A 104 -3.46 8.18 13.47
C HIS A 104 -4.51 8.26 12.37
N TRP A 105 -4.14 7.85 11.17
CA TRP A 105 -4.95 7.97 9.98
C TRP A 105 -4.99 6.65 9.21
N ILE A 106 -6.12 6.34 8.62
CA ILE A 106 -6.36 5.15 7.80
C ILE A 106 -6.75 5.60 6.39
N SER A 107 -6.15 4.99 5.37
CA SER A 107 -6.50 5.26 3.98
C SER A 107 -7.89 4.74 3.64
N LEU A 108 -8.62 5.54 2.89
CA LEU A 108 -9.90 5.18 2.32
C LEU A 108 -9.76 4.92 0.82
N LYS A 109 -10.59 4.02 0.31
CA LYS A 109 -10.84 3.79 -1.11
C LYS A 109 -12.27 4.19 -1.42
N LYS A 110 -12.55 4.45 -2.70
CA LYS A 110 -13.91 4.69 -3.16
C LYS A 110 -14.41 3.44 -3.90
N LEU A 111 -15.59 2.96 -3.56
CA LEU A 111 -16.22 1.81 -4.17
C LEU A 111 -17.71 2.11 -4.39
N ASN A 112 -18.15 2.16 -5.65
CA ASN A 112 -19.52 2.50 -6.01
C ASN A 112 -19.97 3.84 -5.39
N ASN A 113 -19.11 4.85 -5.42
CA ASN A 113 -19.30 6.18 -4.79
C ASN A 113 -19.38 6.18 -3.25
N GLU A 114 -19.16 5.08 -2.56
CA GLU A 114 -19.04 5.02 -1.09
C GLU A 114 -17.57 4.95 -0.69
N PHE A 115 -17.19 5.63 0.41
CA PHE A 115 -15.86 5.47 1.00
C PHE A 115 -15.81 4.22 1.85
N VAL A 116 -14.77 3.42 1.67
CA VAL A 116 -14.54 2.16 2.36
C VAL A 116 -13.09 2.04 2.79
N ILE A 117 -12.84 1.25 3.83
CA ILE A 117 -11.50 0.83 4.22
C ILE A 117 -11.17 -0.47 3.49
N TYR A 118 -9.93 -0.64 3.04
CA TYR A 118 -9.49 -1.88 2.40
C TYR A 118 -8.57 -2.66 3.32
N GLU A 119 -8.94 -3.92 3.60
CA GLU A 119 -8.10 -4.90 4.28
C GLU A 119 -7.52 -5.84 3.21
N PRO A 120 -6.22 -5.75 2.90
CA PRO A 120 -5.60 -6.51 1.82
C PRO A 120 -5.42 -7.99 2.15
N CYS A 121 -5.26 -8.81 1.11
CA CYS A 121 -4.91 -10.22 1.23
C CYS A 121 -3.50 -10.40 1.80
N ASP A 122 -2.58 -9.52 1.43
CA ASP A 122 -1.18 -9.59 1.82
C ASP A 122 -0.69 -8.25 2.40
N GLY A 123 0.08 -8.33 3.47
CA GLY A 123 0.67 -7.17 4.11
C GLY A 123 -0.32 -6.36 4.96
N ASN A 124 0.02 -5.12 5.17
CA ASN A 124 -0.74 -4.21 6.02
C ASN A 124 -1.66 -3.30 5.18
N LYS A 125 -2.77 -2.89 5.77
CA LYS A 125 -3.54 -1.78 5.24
C LYS A 125 -2.70 -0.49 5.26
N THR A 126 -2.92 0.37 4.27
CA THR A 126 -2.24 1.66 4.23
C THR A 126 -2.75 2.58 5.33
N ALA A 127 -1.85 2.98 6.20
CA ALA A 127 -2.09 3.88 7.31
C ALA A 127 -0.90 4.84 7.48
N PHE A 128 -1.08 5.90 8.23
CA PHE A 128 0.02 6.77 8.63
C PHE A 128 -0.21 7.38 10.00
N GLU A 129 0.87 7.82 10.61
CA GLU A 129 0.89 8.44 11.94
C GLU A 129 1.72 9.71 11.90
N ILE A 130 1.19 10.79 12.47
CA ILE A 130 1.93 12.05 12.65
C ILE A 130 2.35 12.13 14.11
N ASN A 131 3.66 12.08 14.34
CA ASN A 131 4.27 12.25 15.64
C ASN A 131 4.76 13.69 15.84
N GLU A 132 5.32 13.99 17.01
CA GLU A 132 5.85 15.33 17.31
C GLU A 132 6.99 15.76 16.38
N SER A 133 7.74 14.83 15.79
CA SER A 133 8.93 15.11 14.98
C SER A 133 9.01 14.36 13.65
N SER A 134 8.09 13.43 13.40
CA SER A 134 8.10 12.57 12.21
C SER A 134 6.70 12.22 11.74
N VAL A 135 6.61 11.84 10.47
CA VAL A 135 5.44 11.20 9.87
C VAL A 135 5.83 9.79 9.50
N LEU A 136 5.07 8.82 10.00
CA LEU A 136 5.29 7.39 9.76
C LEU A 136 4.27 6.90 8.75
N PHE A 137 4.72 6.26 7.69
CA PHE A 137 3.86 5.67 6.67
C PHE A 137 3.91 4.14 6.77
N PHE A 138 2.76 3.51 6.90
CA PHE A 138 2.62 2.07 6.94
C PHE A 138 2.02 1.63 5.61
N TYR A 139 2.90 1.26 4.70
CA TYR A 139 2.52 0.69 3.41
C TYR A 139 2.29 -0.82 3.55
N GLN A 140 1.77 -1.42 2.50
CA GLN A 140 1.43 -2.84 2.48
C GLN A 140 2.63 -3.75 2.81
N LEU A 141 3.84 -3.42 2.35
CA LEU A 141 5.03 -4.26 2.53
C LEU A 141 5.97 -3.73 3.60
N GLU A 142 6.37 -2.47 3.51
CA GLU A 142 7.38 -1.88 4.39
C GLU A 142 6.94 -0.51 4.89
N PRO A 143 7.12 -0.21 6.18
CA PRO A 143 6.88 1.12 6.71
C PRO A 143 8.02 2.06 6.33
N ASP A 144 7.74 3.33 6.47
CA ASP A 144 8.64 4.40 6.16
C ASP A 144 8.48 5.56 7.13
N ALA A 145 9.49 6.43 7.25
CA ALA A 145 9.45 7.60 8.09
C ALA A 145 10.10 8.80 7.41
N ASP A 146 9.46 9.97 7.56
CA ASP A 146 10.01 11.26 7.20
C ASP A 146 10.10 12.16 8.42
N LEU A 147 11.11 13.03 8.50
CA LEU A 147 11.27 13.97 9.59
C LEU A 147 10.58 15.30 9.28
N ILE A 148 9.89 15.86 10.26
CA ILE A 148 9.27 17.18 10.14
C ILE A 148 10.35 18.24 10.21
N SER A 149 10.46 19.05 9.15
CA SER A 149 11.42 20.17 9.06
C SER A 149 10.77 21.54 9.23
N ASP A 150 9.46 21.64 8.95
CA ASP A 150 8.70 22.88 9.15
C ASP A 150 7.21 22.57 9.34
N LEU A 151 6.53 23.38 10.17
CA LEU A 151 5.10 23.38 10.35
C LEU A 151 4.52 24.63 9.71
N ARG A 152 3.91 24.52 8.54
CA ARG A 152 3.34 25.66 7.81
C ARG A 152 1.95 26.03 8.26
N LYS A 153 1.13 25.03 8.60
CA LYS A 153 -0.23 25.24 9.07
C LYS A 153 -0.67 24.11 9.99
N ILE A 154 -1.41 24.45 11.03
CA ILE A 154 -2.16 23.50 11.87
C ILE A 154 -3.44 24.15 12.39
N THR A 155 -4.56 23.45 12.21
CA THR A 155 -5.86 23.72 12.80
C THR A 155 -6.44 22.41 13.32
N GLU A 156 -7.69 22.41 13.81
CA GLU A 156 -8.36 21.16 14.19
C GLU A 156 -8.54 20.18 13.02
N ASN A 157 -8.69 20.71 11.79
CA ASN A 157 -9.09 19.92 10.62
C ASN A 157 -8.08 19.96 9.46
N GLU A 158 -7.00 20.72 9.58
CA GLU A 158 -6.03 20.86 8.50
C GLU A 158 -4.62 20.96 9.04
N ILE A 159 -3.69 20.25 8.39
CA ILE A 159 -2.25 20.37 8.64
C ILE A 159 -1.50 20.50 7.32
N SER A 160 -0.42 21.31 7.36
CA SER A 160 0.57 21.38 6.27
C SER A 160 1.96 21.34 6.88
N LEU A 161 2.75 20.35 6.46
CA LEU A 161 4.08 20.05 6.95
C LEU A 161 5.08 20.07 5.80
N GLU A 162 6.28 20.57 6.06
CA GLU A 162 7.45 20.30 5.25
C GLU A 162 8.23 19.14 5.87
N LEU A 163 8.54 18.15 5.07
CA LEU A 163 9.20 16.93 5.50
C LEU A 163 10.57 16.77 4.85
N ARG A 164 11.45 16.03 5.53
CA ARG A 164 12.72 15.54 5.00
C ARG A 164 12.67 14.03 4.89
N THR A 165 13.02 13.54 3.72
CA THR A 165 13.01 12.12 3.38
C THR A 165 14.40 11.60 3.05
N VAL A 166 14.56 10.29 2.95
CA VAL A 166 15.82 9.68 2.49
C VAL A 166 16.06 9.99 1.00
N PRO A 167 17.31 10.26 0.59
CA PRO A 167 17.64 10.70 -0.78
C PRO A 167 17.21 9.74 -1.89
N GLN A 168 17.05 8.44 -1.57
CA GLN A 168 16.67 7.42 -2.55
C GLN A 168 15.21 7.47 -2.97
N LYS A 169 14.35 8.22 -2.23
CA LYS A 169 12.90 8.24 -2.49
C LYS A 169 12.46 9.34 -3.43
N THR A 170 13.12 10.48 -3.40
CA THR A 170 12.75 11.65 -4.20
C THR A 170 14.00 12.31 -4.75
N GLU A 171 13.89 12.97 -5.89
CA GLU A 171 14.98 13.81 -6.44
C GLU A 171 15.38 14.94 -5.47
N THR A 172 14.47 15.34 -4.61
CA THR A 172 14.68 16.33 -3.56
C THR A 172 14.50 15.68 -2.20
N GLU A 173 15.45 15.86 -1.29
CA GLU A 173 15.34 15.44 0.11
C GLU A 173 14.24 16.19 0.89
N LYS A 174 13.35 16.88 0.20
CA LYS A 174 12.32 17.77 0.74
C LYS A 174 10.99 17.50 0.05
N THR A 175 9.96 17.32 0.83
CA THR A 175 8.60 17.14 0.34
C THR A 175 7.59 17.85 1.23
N GLU A 176 6.37 18.03 0.74
CA GLU A 176 5.26 18.61 1.48
C GLU A 176 4.18 17.56 1.71
N LEU A 177 3.61 17.57 2.91
CA LEU A 177 2.42 16.80 3.26
C LEU A 177 1.33 17.76 3.67
N THR A 178 0.15 17.61 3.08
CA THR A 178 -1.05 18.33 3.52
C THR A 178 -2.19 17.35 3.77
N ILE A 179 -2.99 17.65 4.80
CA ILE A 179 -4.26 16.96 5.08
C ILE A 179 -5.32 18.03 5.21
N LYS A 180 -6.37 17.93 4.40
CA LYS A 180 -7.46 18.89 4.35
C LYS A 180 -8.82 18.18 4.40
N PRO A 181 -9.84 18.77 5.04
CA PRO A 181 -11.19 18.21 5.01
C PRO A 181 -11.73 18.24 3.56
N THR A 182 -12.58 17.30 3.25
CA THR A 182 -13.38 17.28 2.01
C THR A 182 -14.82 17.75 2.31
N GLU A 183 -15.70 17.70 1.33
CA GLU A 183 -17.14 17.89 1.52
C GLU A 183 -17.83 16.73 2.26
N PHE A 184 -17.15 15.60 2.42
CA PHE A 184 -17.67 14.42 3.10
C PHE A 184 -17.24 14.40 4.56
N GLU A 185 -18.17 14.08 5.43
CA GLU A 185 -17.92 14.03 6.87
C GLU A 185 -16.85 12.99 7.20
N ASN A 186 -15.87 13.37 8.04
CA ASN A 186 -14.75 12.53 8.47
C ASN A 186 -13.87 11.93 7.33
N VAL A 187 -13.98 12.49 6.11
CA VAL A 187 -13.13 12.19 4.97
C VAL A 187 -12.21 13.37 4.67
N TYR A 188 -10.92 13.11 4.62
CA TYR A 188 -9.90 14.11 4.34
C TYR A 188 -9.12 13.74 3.10
N LEU A 189 -8.59 14.73 2.40
CA LEU A 189 -7.65 14.56 1.31
C LEU A 189 -6.24 14.74 1.86
N LEU A 190 -5.44 13.69 1.77
CA LEU A 190 -4.02 13.73 2.01
C LEU A 190 -3.32 13.92 0.67
N THR A 191 -2.47 14.95 0.58
CA THR A 191 -1.58 15.19 -0.55
C THR A 191 -0.13 15.03 -0.08
N TYR A 192 0.63 14.22 -0.80
CA TYR A 192 2.04 13.96 -0.54
C TYR A 192 2.79 13.75 -1.85
N SER A 193 4.12 13.70 -1.84
CA SER A 193 4.96 13.60 -3.05
C SER A 193 4.58 12.49 -4.04
N PHE A 194 3.97 11.41 -3.56
CA PHE A 194 3.56 10.27 -4.39
C PHE A 194 2.11 10.32 -4.86
N GLY A 195 1.38 11.39 -4.59
CA GLY A 195 0.01 11.58 -5.05
C GLY A 195 -0.96 12.03 -3.97
N GLU A 196 -2.23 11.81 -4.25
CA GLU A 196 -3.33 12.17 -3.38
C GLU A 196 -4.18 10.93 -3.07
N TRP A 197 -4.66 10.84 -1.83
CA TRP A 197 -5.61 9.80 -1.44
C TRP A 197 -6.48 10.23 -0.27
N TYR A 198 -7.63 9.61 -0.18
CA TYR A 198 -8.55 9.87 0.92
C TYR A 198 -8.13 9.14 2.18
N VAL A 199 -8.37 9.80 3.32
CA VAL A 199 -8.01 9.29 4.64
C VAL A 199 -9.08 9.66 5.67
N THR A 200 -9.12 8.91 6.76
CA THR A 200 -9.97 9.20 7.92
C THR A 200 -9.17 9.08 9.21
N PRO A 201 -9.46 9.88 10.25
CA PRO A 201 -8.91 9.62 11.58
C PRO A 201 -9.24 8.20 12.05
N LYS A 202 -8.31 7.53 12.72
CA LYS A 202 -8.50 6.17 13.22
C LYS A 202 -9.72 6.05 14.14
N GLU A 203 -10.04 7.10 14.90
CA GLU A 203 -11.19 7.18 15.79
C GLU A 203 -12.54 7.17 15.06
N LYS A 204 -12.50 7.40 13.74
CA LYS A 204 -13.69 7.47 12.86
C LYS A 204 -13.89 6.25 11.96
N VAL A 205 -13.03 5.25 12.06
CA VAL A 205 -13.09 4.05 11.21
C VAL A 205 -14.42 3.30 11.29
N SER A 206 -15.13 3.39 12.41
CA SER A 206 -16.45 2.76 12.57
C SER A 206 -17.55 3.39 11.70
N GLU A 207 -17.29 4.52 11.07
CA GLU A 207 -18.24 5.15 10.14
C GLU A 207 -18.19 4.52 8.75
N PHE A 208 -17.14 3.76 8.43
CA PHE A 208 -16.88 3.19 7.12
C PHE A 208 -17.03 1.66 7.12
N ASN A 209 -17.46 1.11 6.00
CA ASN A 209 -17.43 -0.33 5.78
C ASN A 209 -16.00 -0.78 5.44
N ILE A 210 -15.69 -2.07 5.68
CA ILE A 210 -14.39 -2.63 5.33
C ILE A 210 -14.57 -3.60 4.16
N VAL A 211 -13.86 -3.39 3.07
CA VAL A 211 -13.68 -4.40 2.01
C VAL A 211 -12.55 -5.32 2.44
N VAL A 212 -12.88 -6.56 2.72
CA VAL A 212 -11.94 -7.57 3.22
C VAL A 212 -11.58 -8.55 2.11
N ASN A 213 -10.29 -8.63 1.80
CA ASN A 213 -9.72 -9.64 0.91
C ASN A 213 -9.04 -10.73 1.76
N HIS A 214 -9.85 -11.68 2.27
CA HIS A 214 -9.38 -12.70 3.20
C HIS A 214 -8.70 -13.87 2.49
N CYS A 215 -7.43 -14.14 2.80
CA CYS A 215 -6.65 -15.23 2.23
C CYS A 215 -6.06 -16.13 3.33
N PRO A 216 -6.67 -17.28 3.63
CA PRO A 216 -6.24 -18.11 4.76
C PRO A 216 -4.96 -18.89 4.52
N THR A 217 -4.62 -19.26 3.29
CA THR A 217 -3.49 -20.15 3.00
C THR A 217 -2.56 -19.68 1.91
N MET A 218 -3.07 -19.09 0.84
CA MET A 218 -2.28 -18.59 -0.29
C MET A 218 -2.63 -17.14 -0.54
N LYS A 219 -1.60 -16.32 -0.65
CA LYS A 219 -1.76 -14.94 -1.09
C LYS A 219 -2.37 -14.91 -2.50
N ARG A 220 -3.31 -14.03 -2.72
CA ARG A 220 -3.96 -13.82 -3.99
C ARG A 220 -3.74 -12.40 -4.47
N MET A 221 -4.09 -12.12 -5.72
CA MET A 221 -4.05 -10.76 -6.24
C MET A 221 -4.95 -9.85 -5.39
N GLU A 222 -4.45 -8.66 -5.14
CA GLU A 222 -5.22 -7.65 -4.45
C GLU A 222 -6.41 -7.18 -5.28
N PHE A 223 -7.49 -6.83 -4.59
CA PHE A 223 -8.67 -6.28 -5.24
C PHE A 223 -8.35 -4.89 -5.82
N ASN A 224 -8.65 -4.68 -7.10
CA ASN A 224 -8.35 -3.45 -7.84
C ASN A 224 -9.60 -2.77 -8.43
N GLY A 225 -10.80 -3.23 -8.05
CA GLY A 225 -12.07 -2.71 -8.55
C GLY A 225 -12.58 -1.46 -7.85
N PHE A 226 -11.70 -0.69 -7.21
CA PHE A 226 -12.07 0.61 -6.63
C PHE A 226 -12.26 1.67 -7.71
N ASP A 227 -13.12 2.65 -7.42
CA ASP A 227 -13.32 3.83 -8.27
C ASP A 227 -11.99 4.57 -8.45
N LYS A 228 -11.82 5.15 -9.65
CA LYS A 228 -10.61 5.92 -10.01
C LYS A 228 -10.72 7.36 -9.56
#